data_4494feee1c32c60fde1f0d9c60f8e2b0
#
_entry.id   4494feee1c32c60fde1f0d9c60f8e2b0
#
_cell.length_a   1.000
_cell.length_b   1.000
_cell.length_c   1.000
_cell.angle_alpha   90.00
_cell.angle_beta   90.00
_cell.angle_gamma   90.00
#
_symmetry.space_group_name_H-M   'P 1'
#
loop_
_entity.id
_entity.type
_entity.pdbx_description
1 polymer ?
#
loop_
_entity_poly.entity_id
_entity_poly.type
_entity_poly.pdbx_seq_one_letter_code
_entity_poly.pdbx_strand_id
1 'polypeptide(L)'
;PDSVLTQMNITGADSWGFLYELASALSLSRFRVLRAIIDAEGSQVRDVLYVRERSGRPIESEERRQELQIAATLIEQFTHWLPTTNDPHHALSRFRDLVSRLQPAVAWFDNMQSLRRPEVLHAVARVLGMSQYLWEAFLQSRHQQLFPLLANPEALTMRECRVDLTLELNGMRAGADEPAAAWRILNEFKDRHLFRIDLRNVLGHCR
;
A
#
# COMPACT_ATOMS: atom_id res chain seq x y z
N PRO A 1 7.82 -37.69 -0.36
CA PRO A 1 6.96 -37.03 0.60
C PRO A 1 6.31 -35.86 -0.12
N ASP A 2 5.06 -36.09 -0.55
CA ASP A 2 4.28 -35.13 -1.32
C ASP A 2 3.92 -33.96 -0.41
N SER A 3 4.72 -32.91 -0.47
CA SER A 3 4.38 -31.65 0.19
C SER A 3 3.16 -31.08 -0.54
N VAL A 4 2.03 -31.05 0.13
CA VAL A 4 0.81 -30.41 -0.39
C VAL A 4 1.13 -28.96 -0.69
N LEU A 5 1.11 -28.61 -1.97
CA LEU A 5 1.35 -27.24 -2.44
C LEU A 5 0.01 -26.58 -2.70
N THR A 6 -0.08 -25.30 -2.38
CA THR A 6 -1.24 -24.52 -2.77
C THR A 6 -1.04 -24.05 -4.21
N GLN A 7 -1.98 -24.39 -5.08
CA GLN A 7 -1.98 -23.91 -6.46
C GLN A 7 -2.74 -22.59 -6.52
N MET A 8 -2.11 -21.59 -7.12
CA MET A 8 -2.68 -20.28 -7.40
C MET A 8 -2.73 -20.08 -8.91
N ASN A 9 -3.91 -19.90 -9.45
CA ASN A 9 -4.13 -19.60 -10.86
C ASN A 9 -4.29 -18.09 -11.04
N ILE A 10 -3.56 -17.53 -11.99
CA ILE A 10 -3.57 -16.11 -12.32
C ILE A 10 -3.99 -15.99 -13.77
N THR A 11 -5.03 -15.20 -14.02
CA THR A 11 -5.47 -14.86 -15.37
C THR A 11 -5.57 -13.35 -15.47
N GLY A 12 -4.99 -12.75 -16.49
CA GLY A 12 -5.00 -11.31 -16.66
C GLY A 12 -4.32 -10.86 -17.95
N ALA A 13 -4.20 -9.55 -18.14
CA ALA A 13 -3.41 -9.00 -19.23
C ALA A 13 -1.91 -9.22 -18.97
N ASP A 14 -1.17 -9.56 -20.02
CA ASP A 14 0.29 -9.64 -19.91
C ASP A 14 0.89 -8.27 -19.58
N SER A 15 1.64 -8.20 -18.48
CA SER A 15 2.33 -6.99 -18.07
C SER A 15 3.77 -7.28 -17.70
N TRP A 16 4.67 -6.43 -18.22
CA TRP A 16 6.10 -6.55 -18.00
C TRP A 16 6.45 -6.50 -16.52
N GLY A 17 7.20 -7.50 -16.06
CA GLY A 17 7.68 -7.56 -14.68
C GLY A 17 6.68 -8.10 -13.66
N PHE A 18 5.41 -8.35 -14.03
CA PHE A 18 4.38 -8.80 -13.11
C PHE A 18 4.79 -10.03 -12.29
N LEU A 19 5.28 -11.07 -12.94
CA LEU A 19 5.70 -12.30 -12.24
C LEU A 19 6.84 -12.08 -11.27
N TYR A 20 7.81 -11.24 -11.65
CA TYR A 20 8.93 -10.91 -10.77
C TYR A 20 8.44 -10.19 -9.50
N GLU A 21 7.56 -9.23 -9.67
CA GLU A 21 7.05 -8.44 -8.55
C GLU A 21 6.09 -9.26 -7.69
N LEU A 22 5.27 -10.08 -8.31
CA LEU A 22 4.42 -11.01 -7.59
C LEU A 22 5.25 -11.99 -6.75
N ALA A 23 6.26 -12.62 -7.34
CA ALA A 23 7.14 -13.53 -6.62
C ALA A 23 7.89 -12.83 -5.47
N SER A 24 8.32 -11.59 -5.70
CA SER A 24 8.97 -10.75 -4.70
C SER A 24 8.03 -10.40 -3.56
N ALA A 25 6.81 -9.95 -3.85
CA ALA A 25 5.81 -9.62 -2.83
C ALA A 25 5.36 -10.84 -2.03
N LEU A 26 5.16 -11.98 -2.68
CA LEU A 26 4.84 -13.24 -2.02
C LEU A 26 5.96 -13.66 -1.07
N SER A 27 7.21 -13.51 -1.49
CA SER A 27 8.39 -13.80 -0.65
C SER A 27 8.41 -12.92 0.61
N LEU A 28 8.07 -11.64 0.50
CA LEU A 28 7.97 -10.73 1.64
C LEU A 28 6.80 -11.08 2.56
N SER A 29 5.69 -11.53 1.99
CA SER A 29 4.50 -11.97 2.73
C SER A 29 4.64 -13.36 3.37
N ARG A 30 5.87 -13.87 3.49
CA ARG A 30 6.21 -15.19 4.04
C ARG A 30 5.68 -16.37 3.23
N PHE A 31 5.35 -16.17 1.96
CA PHE A 31 5.08 -17.22 1.01
C PHE A 31 6.33 -17.50 0.16
N ARG A 32 6.44 -18.72 -0.32
CA ARG A 32 7.52 -19.13 -1.23
C ARG A 32 6.91 -19.75 -2.47
N VAL A 33 7.23 -19.18 -3.62
CA VAL A 33 6.94 -19.79 -4.92
C VAL A 33 7.96 -20.89 -5.19
N LEU A 34 7.49 -22.10 -5.43
CA LEU A 34 8.33 -23.26 -5.70
C LEU A 34 8.37 -23.62 -7.17
N ARG A 35 7.29 -23.37 -7.87
CA ARG A 35 7.15 -23.64 -9.29
C ARG A 35 6.20 -22.61 -9.90
N ALA A 36 6.54 -22.16 -11.10
CA ALA A 36 5.67 -21.36 -11.94
C ALA A 36 5.51 -22.07 -13.29
N ILE A 37 4.30 -22.14 -13.80
CA ILE A 37 4.00 -22.51 -15.17
C ILE A 37 3.41 -21.25 -15.79
N ILE A 38 4.10 -20.74 -16.79
CA ILE A 38 3.75 -19.49 -17.47
C ILE A 38 3.21 -19.86 -18.83
N ASP A 39 1.99 -19.48 -19.11
CA ASP A 39 1.33 -19.69 -20.38
C ASP A 39 0.69 -18.40 -20.87
N ALA A 40 1.02 -18.00 -22.09
CA ALA A 40 0.53 -16.79 -22.72
C ALA A 40 -0.26 -17.12 -23.97
N GLU A 41 -1.53 -16.70 -24.00
CA GLU A 41 -2.42 -16.84 -25.14
C GLU A 41 -2.80 -15.45 -25.69
N GLY A 42 -2.04 -14.97 -26.68
CA GLY A 42 -2.21 -13.61 -27.23
C GLY A 42 -1.75 -12.55 -26.23
N SER A 43 -2.64 -11.67 -25.82
CA SER A 43 -2.41 -10.60 -24.82
C SER A 43 -2.82 -10.99 -23.41
N GLN A 44 -3.23 -12.24 -23.19
CA GLN A 44 -3.63 -12.74 -21.87
C GLN A 44 -2.64 -13.79 -21.38
N VAL A 45 -2.40 -13.78 -20.09
CA VAL A 45 -1.61 -14.79 -19.38
C VAL A 45 -2.51 -15.69 -18.56
N ARG A 46 -2.11 -16.96 -18.47
CA ARG A 46 -2.69 -17.99 -17.59
C ARG A 46 -1.55 -18.65 -16.82
N ASP A 47 -1.15 -18.00 -15.76
CA ASP A 47 -0.04 -18.47 -14.95
C ASP A 47 -0.52 -19.36 -13.82
N VAL A 48 0.21 -20.43 -13.55
CA VAL A 48 -0.05 -21.32 -12.43
C VAL A 48 1.18 -21.29 -11.51
N LEU A 49 0.99 -20.77 -10.30
CA LEU A 49 2.02 -20.75 -9.28
C LEU A 49 1.75 -21.81 -8.21
N TYR A 50 2.78 -22.55 -7.85
CA TYR A 50 2.75 -23.47 -6.72
C TYR A 50 3.45 -22.82 -5.55
N VAL A 51 2.69 -22.52 -4.51
CA VAL A 51 3.15 -21.74 -3.35
C VAL A 51 2.99 -22.53 -2.05
N ARG A 52 3.83 -22.19 -1.07
CA ARG A 52 3.71 -22.67 0.32
C ARG A 52 4.14 -21.57 1.27
N GLU A 53 3.89 -21.75 2.54
CA GLU A 53 4.46 -20.89 3.56
C GLU A 53 5.99 -20.99 3.62
N ARG A 54 6.65 -19.91 4.05
CA ARG A 54 8.11 -19.91 4.26
C ARG A 54 8.55 -20.94 5.31
N SER A 55 7.67 -21.29 6.25
CA SER A 55 7.84 -22.36 7.21
C SER A 55 7.96 -23.76 6.57
N GLY A 56 7.59 -23.89 5.30
CA GLY A 56 7.52 -25.17 4.59
C GLY A 56 6.17 -25.86 4.71
N ARG A 57 5.22 -25.29 5.47
CA ARG A 57 3.87 -25.84 5.61
C ARG A 57 2.99 -25.46 4.43
N PRO A 58 1.97 -26.27 4.10
CA PRO A 58 0.94 -25.87 3.15
C PRO A 58 0.12 -24.71 3.72
N ILE A 59 -0.55 -23.96 2.83
CA ILE A 59 -1.44 -22.86 3.22
C ILE A 59 -2.80 -23.49 3.51
N GLU A 60 -3.05 -23.82 4.78
CA GLU A 60 -4.26 -24.51 5.22
C GLU A 60 -5.34 -23.56 5.71
N SER A 61 -4.94 -22.46 6.38
CA SER A 61 -5.90 -21.53 6.95
C SER A 61 -6.54 -20.64 5.88
N GLU A 62 -7.82 -20.39 6.00
CA GLU A 62 -8.57 -19.57 5.06
C GLU A 62 -8.09 -18.11 5.07
N GLU A 63 -7.70 -17.60 6.24
CA GLU A 63 -7.14 -16.25 6.36
C GLU A 63 -5.85 -16.12 5.54
N ARG A 64 -4.96 -17.13 5.56
CA ARG A 64 -3.72 -17.13 4.79
C ARG A 64 -3.96 -17.24 3.28
N ARG A 65 -5.00 -17.96 2.88
CA ARG A 65 -5.44 -18.02 1.47
C ARG A 65 -5.96 -16.67 1.00
N GLN A 66 -6.76 -16.01 1.83
CA GLN A 66 -7.27 -14.67 1.54
C GLN A 66 -6.15 -13.63 1.46
N GLU A 67 -5.16 -13.68 2.36
CA GLU A 67 -3.96 -12.84 2.28
C GLU A 67 -3.21 -13.01 0.96
N LEU A 68 -3.00 -14.26 0.55
CA LEU A 68 -2.36 -14.59 -0.71
C LEU A 68 -3.13 -14.03 -1.91
N GLN A 69 -4.43 -14.23 -1.92
CA GLN A 69 -5.32 -13.75 -2.98
C GLN A 69 -5.33 -12.22 -3.05
N ILE A 70 -5.45 -11.54 -1.90
CA ILE A 70 -5.44 -10.08 -1.84
C ILE A 70 -4.10 -9.54 -2.35
N ALA A 71 -2.98 -10.10 -1.91
CA ALA A 71 -1.65 -9.68 -2.34
C ALA A 71 -1.48 -9.82 -3.86
N ALA A 72 -1.88 -10.95 -4.44
CA ALA A 72 -1.81 -11.18 -5.87
C ALA A 72 -2.67 -10.19 -6.67
N THR A 73 -3.93 -10.00 -6.27
CA THR A 73 -4.87 -9.06 -6.92
C THR A 73 -4.36 -7.61 -6.84
N LEU A 74 -3.82 -7.22 -5.70
CA LEU A 74 -3.29 -5.85 -5.53
C LEU A 74 -2.08 -5.60 -6.43
N ILE A 75 -1.19 -6.57 -6.57
CA ILE A 75 -0.02 -6.44 -7.43
C ILE A 75 -0.45 -6.36 -8.90
N GLU A 76 -1.37 -7.21 -9.33
CA GLU A 76 -1.93 -7.16 -10.68
C GLU A 76 -2.55 -5.80 -10.98
N GLN A 77 -3.42 -5.32 -10.12
CA GLN A 77 -4.06 -4.03 -10.29
C GLN A 77 -3.05 -2.86 -10.20
N PHE A 78 -2.07 -2.96 -9.31
CA PHE A 78 -1.05 -1.93 -9.18
C PHE A 78 -0.17 -1.83 -10.43
N THR A 79 0.24 -2.97 -11.01
CA THR A 79 1.03 -2.98 -12.25
C THR A 79 0.29 -2.33 -13.42
N HIS A 80 -1.04 -2.40 -13.44
CA HIS A 80 -1.85 -1.69 -14.43
C HIS A 80 -1.69 -0.16 -14.36
N TRP A 81 -1.48 0.40 -13.16
CA TRP A 81 -1.32 1.85 -12.96
C TRP A 81 0.11 2.35 -13.09
N LEU A 82 1.11 1.46 -13.12
CA LEU A 82 2.52 1.83 -13.21
C LEU A 82 2.84 2.75 -14.39
N PRO A 83 2.31 2.53 -15.62
CA PRO A 83 2.59 3.43 -16.74
C PRO A 83 2.12 4.88 -16.54
N THR A 84 1.22 5.11 -15.59
CA THR A 84 0.70 6.45 -15.26
C THR A 84 1.55 7.18 -14.21
N THR A 85 2.56 6.52 -13.65
CA THR A 85 3.45 7.10 -12.63
C THR A 85 4.68 7.74 -13.27
N ASN A 86 5.28 8.72 -12.57
CA ASN A 86 6.49 9.38 -13.04
C ASN A 86 7.71 8.44 -13.01
N ASP A 87 7.71 7.46 -12.11
CA ASP A 87 8.79 6.49 -11.95
C ASP A 87 8.22 5.10 -11.64
N PRO A 88 7.88 4.32 -12.66
CA PRO A 88 7.26 3.00 -12.51
C PRO A 88 8.10 2.02 -11.70
N HIS A 89 9.42 2.01 -11.92
CA HIS A 89 10.31 1.07 -11.26
C HIS A 89 10.36 1.30 -9.74
N HIS A 90 10.55 2.55 -9.31
CA HIS A 90 10.54 2.89 -7.91
C HIS A 90 9.14 2.76 -7.29
N ALA A 91 8.07 3.09 -8.04
CA ALA A 91 6.70 2.94 -7.55
C ALA A 91 6.39 1.49 -7.16
N LEU A 92 6.82 0.53 -7.97
CA LEU A 92 6.58 -0.88 -7.72
C LEU A 92 7.39 -1.42 -6.52
N SER A 93 8.67 -1.06 -6.44
CA SER A 93 9.52 -1.40 -5.28
C SER A 93 8.94 -0.83 -3.97
N ARG A 94 8.50 0.42 -4.01
CA ARG A 94 7.88 1.10 -2.86
C ARG A 94 6.53 0.51 -2.47
N PHE A 95 5.73 0.09 -3.45
CA PHE A 95 4.47 -0.60 -3.18
C PHE A 95 4.71 -1.90 -2.40
N ARG A 96 5.68 -2.67 -2.81
CA ARG A 96 6.11 -3.87 -2.11
C ARG A 96 6.51 -3.57 -0.66
N ASP A 97 7.33 -2.53 -0.46
CA ASP A 97 7.79 -2.11 0.87
C ASP A 97 6.62 -1.63 1.74
N LEU A 98 5.66 -0.91 1.17
CA LEU A 98 4.43 -0.49 1.84
C LEU A 98 3.62 -1.70 2.30
N VAL A 99 3.33 -2.63 1.42
CA VAL A 99 2.57 -3.86 1.75
C VAL A 99 3.26 -4.64 2.86
N SER A 100 4.58 -4.80 2.80
CA SER A 100 5.34 -5.54 3.83
C SER A 100 5.30 -4.87 5.21
N ARG A 101 5.25 -3.54 5.27
CA ARG A 101 5.16 -2.78 6.53
C ARG A 101 3.76 -2.78 7.13
N LEU A 102 2.74 -2.93 6.31
CA LEU A 102 1.36 -2.98 6.76
C LEU A 102 1.00 -4.33 7.39
N GLN A 103 1.65 -5.42 6.98
CA GLN A 103 1.34 -6.77 7.46
C GLN A 103 1.31 -6.97 8.97
N PRO A 104 2.21 -6.37 9.79
CA PRO A 104 2.16 -6.55 11.23
C PRO A 104 1.08 -5.70 11.93
N ALA A 105 0.38 -4.82 11.22
CA ALA A 105 -0.62 -3.94 11.81
C ALA A 105 -1.96 -4.66 12.05
N VAL A 106 -2.60 -4.39 13.18
CA VAL A 106 -3.94 -4.93 13.52
C VAL A 106 -4.98 -4.57 12.46
N ALA A 107 -4.83 -3.41 11.82
CA ALA A 107 -5.71 -2.93 10.74
C ALA A 107 -5.26 -3.37 9.33
N TRP A 108 -4.40 -4.38 9.22
CA TRP A 108 -3.86 -4.81 7.93
C TRP A 108 -4.96 -5.18 6.93
N PHE A 109 -5.94 -5.95 7.38
CA PHE A 109 -7.03 -6.41 6.52
C PHE A 109 -7.88 -5.25 5.98
N ASP A 110 -8.24 -4.29 6.84
CA ASP A 110 -9.02 -3.12 6.45
C ASP A 110 -8.26 -2.22 5.49
N ASN A 111 -6.96 -2.04 5.71
CA ASN A 111 -6.08 -1.29 4.81
C ASN A 111 -5.99 -1.96 3.44
N MET A 112 -5.86 -3.28 3.39
CA MET A 112 -5.84 -4.05 2.14
C MET A 112 -7.18 -3.99 1.40
N GLN A 113 -8.30 -4.03 2.11
CA GLN A 113 -9.63 -3.85 1.51
C GLN A 113 -9.77 -2.45 0.88
N SER A 114 -9.24 -1.42 1.52
CA SER A 114 -9.23 -0.06 0.97
C SER A 114 -8.45 0.03 -0.34
N LEU A 115 -7.32 -0.70 -0.46
CA LEU A 115 -6.51 -0.77 -1.69
C LEU A 115 -7.21 -1.47 -2.86
N ARG A 116 -8.26 -2.26 -2.61
CA ARG A 116 -9.05 -2.86 -3.70
C ARG A 116 -9.88 -1.85 -4.48
N ARG A 117 -10.06 -0.65 -3.96
CA ARG A 117 -10.74 0.44 -4.67
C ARG A 117 -9.80 1.03 -5.72
N PRO A 118 -10.19 1.05 -7.01
CA PRO A 118 -9.31 1.54 -8.10
C PRO A 118 -8.80 2.97 -7.87
N GLU A 119 -9.64 3.85 -7.32
CA GLU A 119 -9.29 5.25 -7.05
C GLU A 119 -8.19 5.35 -5.98
N VAL A 120 -8.29 4.52 -4.93
CA VAL A 120 -7.31 4.47 -3.85
C VAL A 120 -5.99 3.91 -4.38
N LEU A 121 -6.06 2.83 -5.14
CA LEU A 121 -4.86 2.19 -5.70
C LEU A 121 -4.14 3.10 -6.70
N HIS A 122 -4.89 3.81 -7.55
CA HIS A 122 -4.33 4.81 -8.47
C HIS A 122 -3.66 5.96 -7.70
N ALA A 123 -4.31 6.47 -6.65
CA ALA A 123 -3.74 7.51 -5.80
C ALA A 123 -2.44 7.02 -5.11
N VAL A 124 -2.43 5.78 -4.60
CA VAL A 124 -1.22 5.15 -4.06
C VAL A 124 -0.13 5.05 -5.12
N ALA A 125 -0.44 4.60 -6.33
CA ALA A 125 0.55 4.50 -7.42
C ALA A 125 1.20 5.86 -7.70
N ARG A 126 0.41 6.93 -7.77
CA ARG A 126 0.93 8.29 -7.94
C ARG A 126 1.85 8.73 -6.80
N VAL A 127 1.45 8.48 -5.56
CA VAL A 127 2.26 8.80 -4.37
C VAL A 127 3.58 8.02 -4.38
N LEU A 128 3.54 6.73 -4.71
CA LEU A 128 4.71 5.88 -4.74
C LEU A 128 5.66 6.19 -5.90
N GLY A 129 5.13 6.72 -7.01
CA GLY A 129 5.92 7.19 -8.16
C GLY A 129 6.55 8.57 -7.99
N MET A 130 6.48 9.16 -6.80
CA MET A 130 7.04 10.48 -6.51
C MET A 130 8.54 10.45 -6.22
N SER A 131 9.06 11.63 -5.84
CA SER A 131 10.46 11.77 -5.48
C SER A 131 10.87 10.89 -4.29
N GLN A 132 12.15 10.50 -4.25
CA GLN A 132 12.72 9.72 -3.15
C GLN A 132 12.53 10.41 -1.79
N TYR A 133 12.69 11.74 -1.76
CA TYR A 133 12.52 12.52 -0.55
C TYR A 133 11.12 12.39 0.06
N LEU A 134 10.07 12.54 -0.77
CA LEU A 134 8.68 12.42 -0.31
C LEU A 134 8.36 11.00 0.14
N TRP A 135 8.92 9.99 -0.53
CA TRP A 135 8.79 8.60 -0.13
C TRP A 135 9.41 8.33 1.24
N GLU A 136 10.63 8.80 1.48
CA GLU A 136 11.31 8.64 2.76
C GLU A 136 10.58 9.36 3.90
N ALA A 137 10.13 10.59 3.67
CA ALA A 137 9.30 11.33 4.63
C ALA A 137 7.98 10.61 4.94
N PHE A 138 7.36 10.00 3.93
CA PHE A 138 6.16 9.19 4.07
C PHE A 138 6.40 7.93 4.90
N LEU A 139 7.46 7.17 4.60
CA LEU A 139 7.77 5.92 5.30
C LEU A 139 8.13 6.11 6.77
N GLN A 140 8.87 7.19 7.09
CA GLN A 140 9.40 7.39 8.43
C GLN A 140 8.31 7.69 9.46
N SER A 141 7.18 8.27 9.06
CA SER A 141 6.23 8.76 10.05
C SER A 141 4.75 8.52 9.75
N ARG A 142 4.31 8.13 8.53
CA ARG A 142 2.92 8.42 8.16
C ARG A 142 2.17 7.43 7.27
N HIS A 143 2.72 6.27 7.00
CA HIS A 143 1.99 5.24 6.23
C HIS A 143 0.63 4.87 6.86
N GLN A 144 0.49 4.99 8.18
CA GLN A 144 -0.78 4.75 8.89
C GLN A 144 -1.83 5.83 8.61
N GLN A 145 -1.42 7.04 8.21
CA GLN A 145 -2.33 8.14 7.91
C GLN A 145 -2.78 8.14 6.44
N LEU A 146 -2.07 7.45 5.55
CA LEU A 146 -2.38 7.43 4.13
C LEU A 146 -3.76 6.82 3.86
N PHE A 147 -4.03 5.63 4.40
CA PHE A 147 -5.26 4.91 4.09
C PHE A 147 -6.53 5.62 4.54
N PRO A 148 -6.61 6.19 5.75
CA PRO A 148 -7.76 6.99 6.15
C PRO A 148 -8.00 8.19 5.23
N LEU A 149 -6.94 8.86 4.76
CA LEU A 149 -7.05 9.98 3.83
C LEU A 149 -7.50 9.56 2.43
N LEU A 150 -6.96 8.46 1.91
CA LEU A 150 -7.34 7.93 0.60
C LEU A 150 -8.74 7.29 0.61
N ALA A 151 -9.15 6.73 1.73
CA ALA A 151 -10.50 6.18 1.89
C ALA A 151 -11.58 7.27 1.90
N ASN A 152 -11.21 8.50 2.26
CA ASN A 152 -12.10 9.66 2.25
C ASN A 152 -11.54 10.79 1.36
N PRO A 153 -11.75 10.73 0.03
CA PRO A 153 -11.25 11.75 -0.90
C PRO A 153 -11.78 13.16 -0.61
N GLU A 154 -12.98 13.28 -0.03
CA GLU A 154 -13.55 14.57 0.36
C GLU A 154 -12.69 15.25 1.41
N ALA A 155 -12.13 14.50 2.35
CA ALA A 155 -11.20 15.02 3.34
C ALA A 155 -9.93 15.62 2.72
N LEU A 156 -9.54 15.16 1.52
CA LEU A 156 -8.42 15.74 0.77
C LEU A 156 -8.80 17.03 0.04
N THR A 157 -10.06 17.20 -0.34
CA THR A 157 -10.52 18.38 -1.09
C THR A 157 -10.99 19.50 -0.19
N MET A 158 -11.40 19.22 1.04
CA MET A 158 -11.82 20.23 2.00
C MET A 158 -10.68 21.21 2.30
N ARG A 159 -10.99 22.51 2.15
CA ARG A 159 -10.10 23.57 2.62
C ARG A 159 -10.35 23.74 4.12
N GLU A 160 -9.33 23.44 4.89
CA GLU A 160 -9.35 23.75 6.31
C GLU A 160 -9.19 25.26 6.52
N CYS A 161 -10.07 25.83 7.28
CA CYS A 161 -9.92 27.22 7.66
C CYS A 161 -9.01 27.36 8.89
N ARG A 162 -8.47 28.56 9.11
CA ARG A 162 -7.59 28.83 10.26
C ARG A 162 -8.26 28.53 11.60
N VAL A 163 -9.57 28.70 11.67
CA VAL A 163 -10.36 28.46 12.90
C VAL A 163 -10.38 26.96 13.20
N ASP A 164 -10.64 26.12 12.19
CA ASP A 164 -10.70 24.66 12.35
C ASP A 164 -9.34 24.11 12.80
N LEU A 165 -8.26 24.58 12.19
CA LEU A 165 -6.88 24.20 12.56
C LEU A 165 -6.55 24.61 14.01
N THR A 166 -7.00 25.79 14.42
CA THR A 166 -6.77 26.27 15.79
C THR A 166 -7.57 25.44 16.80
N LEU A 167 -8.79 25.07 16.49
CA LEU A 167 -9.63 24.23 17.35
C LEU A 167 -9.05 22.82 17.49
N GLU A 168 -8.62 22.24 16.38
CA GLU A 168 -7.98 20.92 16.38
C GLU A 168 -6.70 20.93 17.25
N LEU A 169 -5.80 21.91 17.02
CA LEU A 169 -4.57 22.03 17.79
C LEU A 169 -4.84 22.21 19.28
N ASN A 170 -5.81 23.05 19.64
CA ASN A 170 -6.17 23.27 21.05
C ASN A 170 -6.75 21.98 21.67
N GLY A 171 -7.56 21.24 20.92
CA GLY A 171 -8.07 19.93 21.37
C GLY A 171 -6.95 18.92 21.62
N MET A 172 -5.96 18.86 20.73
CA MET A 172 -4.79 17.99 20.91
C MET A 172 -3.92 18.38 22.10
N ARG A 173 -3.84 19.67 22.42
CA ARG A 173 -3.06 20.19 23.57
C ARG A 173 -3.80 20.09 24.90
N ALA A 174 -5.07 19.79 24.90
CA ALA A 174 -5.84 19.67 26.16
C ALA A 174 -5.22 18.58 27.05
N GLY A 175 -4.71 18.97 28.22
CA GLY A 175 -4.05 18.07 29.18
C GLY A 175 -2.55 17.85 28.95
N ALA A 176 -1.91 18.61 28.05
CA ALA A 176 -0.46 18.57 27.87
C ALA A 176 0.22 19.72 28.64
N ASP A 177 0.40 19.54 29.96
CA ASP A 177 0.98 20.55 30.84
C ASP A 177 2.53 20.60 30.73
N GLU A 178 3.14 19.53 30.23
CA GLU A 178 4.60 19.43 30.11
C GLU A 178 5.09 20.02 28.78
N PRO A 179 6.14 20.88 28.78
CA PRO A 179 6.66 21.48 27.53
C PRO A 179 7.06 20.46 26.47
N ALA A 180 7.67 19.35 26.89
CA ALA A 180 8.07 18.29 25.97
C ALA A 180 6.86 17.62 25.28
N ALA A 181 5.76 17.43 26.02
CA ALA A 181 4.50 16.92 25.47
C ALA A 181 3.87 17.92 24.48
N ALA A 182 3.90 19.22 24.80
CA ALA A 182 3.41 20.27 23.92
C ALA A 182 4.20 20.34 22.59
N TRP A 183 5.53 20.22 22.64
CA TRP A 183 6.37 20.18 21.44
C TRP A 183 6.09 18.96 20.57
N ARG A 184 5.89 17.79 21.16
CA ARG A 184 5.53 16.56 20.44
C ARG A 184 4.20 16.73 19.70
N ILE A 185 3.19 17.27 20.39
CA ILE A 185 1.87 17.53 19.81
C ILE A 185 1.95 18.53 18.65
N LEU A 186 2.70 19.62 18.81
CA LEU A 186 2.91 20.61 17.75
C LEU A 186 3.58 19.99 16.52
N ASN A 187 4.61 19.16 16.71
CA ASN A 187 5.25 18.48 15.60
C ASN A 187 4.31 17.49 14.92
N GLU A 188 3.55 16.72 15.69
CA GLU A 188 2.58 15.79 15.14
C GLU A 188 1.49 16.50 14.34
N PHE A 189 0.95 17.60 14.85
CA PHE A 189 -0.02 18.45 14.17
C PHE A 189 0.56 19.01 12.86
N LYS A 190 1.70 19.69 12.94
CA LYS A 190 2.40 20.25 11.77
C LYS A 190 2.61 19.17 10.70
N ASP A 191 3.12 18.07 11.12
CA ASP A 191 3.48 16.99 10.23
C ASP A 191 2.28 16.36 9.55
N ARG A 192 1.16 16.19 10.25
CA ARG A 192 -0.10 15.69 9.69
C ARG A 192 -0.62 16.62 8.60
N HIS A 193 -0.63 17.92 8.84
CA HIS A 193 -1.14 18.89 7.87
C HIS A 193 -0.21 19.08 6.67
N LEU A 194 1.11 19.08 6.87
CA LEU A 194 2.07 19.09 5.77
C LEU A 194 1.89 17.87 4.86
N PHE A 195 1.77 16.67 5.44
CA PHE A 195 1.54 15.45 4.67
C PHE A 195 0.24 15.53 3.85
N ARG A 196 -0.83 16.09 4.43
CA ARG A 196 -2.10 16.29 3.72
C ARG A 196 -1.96 17.26 2.56
N ILE A 197 -1.22 18.36 2.73
CA ILE A 197 -0.94 19.32 1.66
C ILE A 197 -0.13 18.66 0.55
N ASP A 198 0.92 17.94 0.89
CA ASP A 198 1.77 17.24 -0.07
C ASP A 198 0.96 16.21 -0.85
N LEU A 199 0.13 15.43 -0.17
CA LEU A 199 -0.74 14.44 -0.80
C LEU A 199 -1.74 15.09 -1.77
N ARG A 200 -2.37 16.22 -1.39
CA ARG A 200 -3.25 17.01 -2.26
C ARG A 200 -2.53 17.49 -3.51
N ASN A 201 -1.32 18.00 -3.35
CA ASN A 201 -0.51 18.47 -4.47
C ASN A 201 -0.21 17.35 -5.46
N VAL A 202 0.23 16.21 -4.95
CA VAL A 202 0.52 15.02 -5.77
C VAL A 202 -0.68 14.49 -6.51
N LEU A 203 -1.82 14.46 -5.86
CA LEU A 203 -3.06 13.99 -6.45
C LEU A 203 -3.71 15.03 -7.39
N GLY A 204 -3.12 16.24 -7.48
CA GLY A 204 -3.61 17.29 -8.36
C GLY A 204 -4.84 18.04 -7.82
N HIS A 205 -5.07 17.97 -6.51
CA HIS A 205 -6.20 18.67 -5.85
C HIS A 205 -5.83 20.09 -5.38
N CYS A 206 -4.58 20.52 -5.56
CA CYS A 206 -4.17 21.91 -5.33
C CYS A 206 -4.38 22.71 -6.63
N ARG A 207 -5.36 23.61 -6.62
CA ARG A 207 -5.50 24.72 -7.57
C ARG A 207 -5.36 26.03 -6.82
#